data_306d9bc424335b7a40a93bdafd5339b7
#
_entry.id   306d9bc424335b7a40a93bdafd5339b7
#
_cell.length_a   1.000
_cell.length_b   1.000
_cell.length_c   1.000
_cell.angle_alpha   90.00
_cell.angle_beta   90.00
_cell.angle_gamma   90.00
#
_symmetry.space_group_name_H-M   'P 1'
#
loop_
_entity.id
_entity.type
_entity.pdbx_description
1 polymer ?
#
loop_
_entity_poly.entity_id
_entity_poly.type
_entity_poly.pdbx_seq_one_letter_code
_entity_poly.pdbx_strand_id
1 'polypeptide(L)'
;MKFIALKTKDGSSKGNITFFCRVLHVSRQGYYQYLVMKDRPWKYQPLADAMKDILTEDICNDTYGRTRMYQALTMKQPKNVDIPSERTVYRVMEEIGISHHPRRKPNGITKADREARKSEDLLKRDFHAEEPLTKCVTDMTEIKGCDEKLYVSAIFDCFDSSVIGLAMDTNMKASLCKETLENAAKAYPSIRGAIIHSDRGMQYTSQLYREAIQKYGIQQSMNSAGGRCHDNARCESMWARMKTELLYDRYDTEKMTTDELKTIIWRYFTSYWNNRRICSTNRGLPPMIKRQQYYASLKEAA
;
A
#
# COMPACT_ATOMS: atom_id res chain seq x y z
N MET A 1 12.04 4.36 -41.56
CA MET A 1 11.56 5.73 -41.82
C MET A 1 12.46 6.82 -41.23
N LYS A 2 12.87 6.74 -39.95
CA LYS A 2 13.82 7.73 -39.33
C LYS A 2 15.09 7.96 -40.17
N PHE A 3 15.69 6.89 -40.68
CA PHE A 3 16.87 7.00 -41.55
C PHE A 3 16.59 7.78 -42.83
N ILE A 4 15.46 7.57 -43.48
CA ILE A 4 15.07 8.31 -44.70
C ILE A 4 14.87 9.79 -44.34
N ALA A 5 14.20 10.10 -43.25
CA ALA A 5 14.02 11.49 -42.81
C ALA A 5 15.35 12.20 -42.56
N LEU A 6 16.28 11.57 -41.87
CA LEU A 6 17.62 12.10 -41.65
C LEU A 6 18.38 12.38 -42.98
N LYS A 7 18.37 11.40 -43.92
CA LYS A 7 19.10 11.52 -45.19
C LYS A 7 18.43 12.46 -46.21
N THR A 8 17.15 12.69 -46.07
CA THR A 8 16.36 13.57 -46.94
C THR A 8 16.04 14.94 -46.30
N LYS A 9 16.62 15.26 -45.16
CA LYS A 9 16.32 16.48 -44.39
C LYS A 9 14.80 16.67 -44.26
N ASP A 10 14.12 15.68 -43.69
CA ASP A 10 12.66 15.66 -43.50
C ASP A 10 11.85 15.86 -44.79
N GLY A 11 12.32 15.30 -45.86
CA GLY A 11 11.63 15.33 -47.15
C GLY A 11 11.97 16.52 -48.04
N SER A 12 12.83 17.45 -47.61
CA SER A 12 13.26 18.60 -48.44
C SER A 12 14.09 18.17 -49.68
N SER A 13 14.84 17.07 -49.59
CA SER A 13 15.59 16.47 -50.70
C SER A 13 14.78 15.42 -51.47
N LYS A 14 13.81 15.85 -52.27
CA LYS A 14 12.80 14.98 -52.90
C LYS A 14 13.37 13.86 -53.79
N GLY A 15 14.47 14.11 -54.53
CA GLY A 15 15.07 13.14 -55.47
C GLY A 15 15.50 11.82 -54.82
N ASN A 16 15.92 11.84 -53.59
CA ASN A 16 16.40 10.66 -52.87
C ASN A 16 15.31 9.84 -52.15
N ILE A 17 14.13 10.40 -51.95
CA ILE A 17 13.05 9.73 -51.21
C ILE A 17 12.64 8.45 -51.90
N THR A 18 12.40 8.48 -53.20
CA THR A 18 11.98 7.31 -54.00
C THR A 18 13.03 6.21 -53.95
N PHE A 19 14.30 6.56 -54.05
CA PHE A 19 15.43 5.64 -53.97
C PHE A 19 15.47 4.96 -52.59
N PHE A 20 15.48 5.73 -51.48
CA PHE A 20 15.53 5.19 -50.12
C PHE A 20 14.29 4.36 -49.78
N CYS A 21 13.12 4.80 -50.24
CA CYS A 21 11.89 4.04 -50.01
C CYS A 21 11.93 2.66 -50.69
N ARG A 22 12.48 2.60 -51.89
CA ARG A 22 12.66 1.34 -52.66
C ARG A 22 13.66 0.42 -51.95
N VAL A 23 14.86 0.95 -51.60
CA VAL A 23 15.92 0.17 -50.96
C VAL A 23 15.50 -0.38 -49.58
N LEU A 24 14.72 0.39 -48.81
CA LEU A 24 14.29 0.02 -47.47
C LEU A 24 12.91 -0.64 -47.44
N HIS A 25 12.34 -0.98 -48.58
CA HIS A 25 11.02 -1.64 -48.73
C HIS A 25 9.89 -0.95 -47.96
N VAL A 26 9.86 0.40 -47.98
CA VAL A 26 8.79 1.19 -47.40
C VAL A 26 8.04 1.96 -48.49
N SER A 27 6.72 2.11 -48.33
CA SER A 27 5.94 2.89 -49.30
C SER A 27 6.23 4.39 -49.14
N ARG A 28 6.21 5.12 -50.27
CA ARG A 28 6.35 6.60 -50.25
C ARG A 28 5.21 7.24 -49.42
N GLN A 29 4.00 6.74 -49.58
CA GLN A 29 2.87 7.22 -48.81
C GLN A 29 3.09 7.03 -47.29
N GLY A 30 3.54 5.85 -46.87
CA GLY A 30 3.90 5.58 -45.46
C GLY A 30 5.00 6.51 -44.95
N TYR A 31 6.00 6.85 -45.79
CA TYR A 31 7.05 7.80 -45.43
C TYR A 31 6.49 9.24 -45.23
N TYR A 32 5.66 9.74 -46.14
CA TYR A 32 5.02 11.05 -45.93
C TYR A 32 4.08 11.08 -44.74
N GLN A 33 3.34 10.02 -44.54
CA GLN A 33 2.51 9.88 -43.34
C GLN A 33 3.35 9.88 -42.05
N TYR A 34 4.50 9.21 -42.05
CA TYR A 34 5.47 9.29 -40.96
C TYR A 34 5.97 10.72 -40.73
N LEU A 35 6.28 11.51 -41.77
CA LEU A 35 6.73 12.91 -41.61
C LEU A 35 5.63 13.77 -40.95
N VAL A 36 4.36 13.58 -41.32
CA VAL A 36 3.22 14.31 -40.72
C VAL A 36 3.04 13.92 -39.26
N MET A 37 3.33 12.68 -38.93
CA MET A 37 3.07 12.12 -37.58
C MET A 37 4.26 12.26 -36.62
N LYS A 38 5.51 12.44 -37.13
CA LYS A 38 6.71 12.40 -36.30
C LYS A 38 6.81 13.51 -35.26
N ASP A 39 6.26 14.68 -35.59
CA ASP A 39 6.28 15.87 -34.73
C ASP A 39 4.96 16.04 -33.95
N ARG A 40 4.01 15.11 -34.11
CA ARG A 40 2.80 15.13 -33.31
C ARG A 40 3.12 14.73 -31.86
N PRO A 41 2.61 15.45 -30.87
CA PRO A 41 2.74 15.04 -29.49
C PRO A 41 2.14 13.64 -29.29
N TRP A 42 2.80 12.84 -28.50
CA TRP A 42 2.32 11.51 -28.22
C TRP A 42 0.91 11.55 -27.60
N LYS A 43 -0.02 10.81 -28.17
CA LYS A 43 -1.43 10.79 -27.75
C LYS A 43 -1.61 10.61 -26.23
N TYR A 44 -0.71 9.81 -25.62
CA TYR A 44 -0.79 9.49 -24.20
C TYR A 44 0.15 10.36 -23.34
N GLN A 45 0.73 11.44 -23.89
CA GLN A 45 1.58 12.34 -23.11
C GLN A 45 0.88 12.93 -21.88
N PRO A 46 -0.37 13.43 -21.95
CA PRO A 46 -1.08 13.93 -20.75
C PRO A 46 -1.29 12.83 -19.70
N LEU A 47 -1.58 11.60 -20.14
CA LEU A 47 -1.73 10.46 -19.24
C LEU A 47 -0.40 10.09 -18.58
N ALA A 48 0.69 10.09 -19.35
CA ALA A 48 2.04 9.81 -18.84
C ALA A 48 2.50 10.85 -17.81
N ASP A 49 2.20 12.12 -18.05
CA ASP A 49 2.52 13.20 -17.10
C ASP A 49 1.71 13.07 -15.83
N ALA A 50 0.40 12.81 -15.92
CA ALA A 50 -0.44 12.53 -14.75
C ALA A 50 0.03 11.32 -13.93
N MET A 51 0.54 10.27 -14.57
CA MET A 51 1.16 9.14 -13.87
C MET A 51 2.42 9.54 -13.09
N LYS A 52 3.28 10.36 -13.69
CA LYS A 52 4.48 10.88 -13.03
C LYS A 52 4.12 11.76 -11.84
N ASP A 53 3.13 12.62 -11.98
CA ASP A 53 2.64 13.46 -10.89
C ASP A 53 2.16 12.62 -9.71
N ILE A 54 1.39 11.55 -9.97
CA ILE A 54 0.96 10.60 -8.94
C ILE A 54 2.15 9.96 -8.21
N LEU A 55 3.21 9.59 -8.94
CA LEU A 55 4.40 8.98 -8.33
C LEU A 55 5.19 9.99 -7.47
N THR A 56 5.21 11.27 -7.85
CA THR A 56 5.94 12.32 -7.12
C THR A 56 5.22 12.85 -5.89
N GLU A 57 3.93 12.63 -5.75
CA GLU A 57 3.14 13.09 -4.59
C GLU A 57 3.57 12.44 -3.26
N ASP A 58 4.03 11.21 -3.29
CA ASP A 58 4.61 10.52 -2.14
C ASP A 58 5.64 9.48 -2.58
N ILE A 59 6.72 9.37 -1.82
CA ILE A 59 7.81 8.44 -2.13
C ILE A 59 7.35 6.98 -2.17
N CYS A 60 6.27 6.63 -1.46
CA CYS A 60 5.74 5.27 -1.43
C CYS A 60 4.90 4.92 -2.67
N ASN A 61 4.53 5.92 -3.48
CA ASN A 61 3.73 5.70 -4.69
C ASN A 61 4.50 5.01 -5.82
N ASP A 62 5.83 5.02 -5.82
CA ASP A 62 6.67 4.33 -6.80
C ASP A 62 6.48 2.80 -6.77
N THR A 63 5.89 2.27 -5.70
CA THR A 63 5.48 0.86 -5.60
C THR A 63 4.15 0.55 -6.29
N TYR A 64 3.53 1.54 -6.96
CA TYR A 64 2.26 1.32 -7.63
C TYR A 64 2.45 0.46 -8.88
N GLY A 65 1.85 -0.74 -8.85
CA GLY A 65 1.68 -1.56 -10.03
C GLY A 65 0.46 -1.11 -10.84
N ARG A 66 0.21 -1.80 -11.95
CA ARG A 66 -0.85 -1.53 -12.92
C ARG A 66 -2.20 -1.15 -12.31
N THR A 67 -2.73 -2.01 -11.47
CA THR A 67 -4.05 -1.83 -10.87
C THR A 67 -4.11 -0.61 -9.94
N ARG A 68 -3.10 -0.39 -9.11
CA ARG A 68 -3.10 0.79 -8.23
C ARG A 68 -2.93 2.09 -9.00
N MET A 69 -2.11 2.12 -10.05
CA MET A 69 -1.98 3.29 -10.92
C MET A 69 -3.30 3.62 -11.62
N TYR A 70 -3.98 2.61 -12.17
CA TYR A 70 -5.29 2.80 -12.77
C TYR A 70 -6.32 3.33 -11.77
N GLN A 71 -6.38 2.76 -10.56
CA GLN A 71 -7.27 3.21 -9.49
C GLN A 71 -6.94 4.64 -9.02
N ALA A 72 -5.65 5.00 -8.92
CA ALA A 72 -5.23 6.34 -8.57
C ALA A 72 -5.67 7.38 -9.60
N LEU A 73 -5.48 7.10 -10.89
CA LEU A 73 -5.95 7.94 -11.97
C LEU A 73 -7.47 8.11 -11.93
N THR A 74 -8.22 7.01 -11.76
CA THR A 74 -9.68 7.01 -11.71
C THR A 74 -10.21 7.81 -10.51
N MET A 75 -9.55 7.70 -9.36
CA MET A 75 -9.93 8.44 -8.16
C MET A 75 -9.63 9.94 -8.27
N LYS A 76 -8.46 10.30 -8.81
CA LYS A 76 -7.99 11.69 -8.89
C LYS A 76 -8.60 12.48 -10.04
N GLN A 77 -8.99 11.81 -11.11
CA GLN A 77 -9.57 12.41 -12.32
C GLN A 77 -8.79 13.66 -12.77
N PRO A 78 -7.49 13.53 -13.14
CA PRO A 78 -6.67 14.67 -13.51
C PRO A 78 -7.32 15.43 -14.67
N LYS A 79 -7.29 16.77 -14.58
CA LYS A 79 -7.94 17.65 -15.56
C LYS A 79 -7.37 17.42 -16.97
N ASN A 80 -8.25 17.37 -17.98
CA ASN A 80 -7.90 17.21 -19.40
C ASN A 80 -7.14 15.89 -19.72
N VAL A 81 -7.28 14.88 -18.88
CA VAL A 81 -6.72 13.54 -19.11
C VAL A 81 -7.85 12.55 -19.31
N ASP A 82 -7.93 11.98 -20.52
CA ASP A 82 -8.79 10.83 -20.78
C ASP A 82 -8.15 9.57 -20.17
N ILE A 83 -8.86 8.92 -19.26
CA ILE A 83 -8.40 7.70 -18.59
C ILE A 83 -8.88 6.48 -19.36
N PRO A 84 -8.00 5.84 -20.14
CA PRO A 84 -8.36 4.68 -20.93
C PRO A 84 -8.49 3.43 -20.06
N SER A 85 -8.72 2.27 -20.68
CA SER A 85 -8.76 0.98 -19.98
C SER A 85 -7.45 0.69 -19.22
N GLU A 86 -7.54 -0.11 -18.16
CA GLU A 86 -6.38 -0.54 -17.33
C GLU A 86 -5.25 -1.14 -18.20
N ARG A 87 -5.58 -1.89 -19.25
CA ARG A 87 -4.60 -2.45 -20.19
C ARG A 87 -3.80 -1.35 -20.91
N THR A 88 -4.46 -0.27 -21.30
CA THR A 88 -3.79 0.86 -21.96
C THR A 88 -2.92 1.63 -20.96
N VAL A 89 -3.41 1.83 -19.74
CA VAL A 89 -2.61 2.42 -18.65
C VAL A 89 -1.32 1.63 -18.43
N TYR A 90 -1.41 0.30 -18.35
CA TYR A 90 -0.24 -0.57 -18.20
C TYR A 90 0.77 -0.42 -19.35
N ARG A 91 0.29 -0.42 -20.60
CA ARG A 91 1.15 -0.21 -21.77
C ARG A 91 1.87 1.14 -21.74
N VAL A 92 1.19 2.20 -21.32
CA VAL A 92 1.79 3.53 -21.15
C VAL A 92 2.84 3.52 -20.05
N MET A 93 2.56 2.85 -18.90
CA MET A 93 3.56 2.66 -17.83
C MET A 93 4.84 1.98 -18.35
N GLU A 94 4.69 0.91 -19.13
CA GLU A 94 5.84 0.21 -19.71
C GLU A 94 6.65 1.13 -20.66
N GLU A 95 5.94 1.90 -21.51
CA GLU A 95 6.58 2.80 -22.48
C GLU A 95 7.36 3.94 -21.83
N ILE A 96 6.91 4.45 -20.68
CA ILE A 96 7.62 5.48 -19.91
C ILE A 96 8.55 4.91 -18.83
N GLY A 97 8.73 3.59 -18.79
CA GLY A 97 9.69 2.92 -17.91
C GLY A 97 9.25 2.80 -16.45
N ILE A 98 7.95 2.94 -16.14
CA ILE A 98 7.44 2.69 -14.82
C ILE A 98 7.31 1.17 -14.61
N SER A 99 8.20 0.59 -13.80
CA SER A 99 8.20 -0.84 -13.47
C SER A 99 7.96 -1.06 -11.98
N HIS A 100 7.24 -2.15 -11.65
CA HIS A 100 7.02 -2.55 -10.27
C HIS A 100 8.15 -3.48 -9.80
N HIS A 101 8.76 -3.16 -8.65
CA HIS A 101 9.77 -4.01 -8.04
C HIS A 101 9.15 -5.23 -7.32
N PRO A 102 9.71 -6.45 -7.50
CA PRO A 102 9.21 -7.65 -6.83
C PRO A 102 9.44 -7.57 -5.31
N ARG A 103 8.52 -8.14 -4.55
CA ARG A 103 8.56 -8.13 -3.07
C ARG A 103 9.57 -9.14 -2.54
N ARG A 104 10.31 -8.76 -1.48
CA ARG A 104 11.06 -9.71 -0.64
C ARG A 104 10.10 -10.43 0.31
N LYS A 105 10.39 -11.72 0.65
CA LYS A 105 9.60 -12.47 1.63
C LYS A 105 10.09 -12.12 3.04
N PRO A 106 9.21 -11.68 3.96
CA PRO A 106 9.58 -11.42 5.35
C PRO A 106 9.78 -12.72 6.13
N ASN A 107 10.64 -12.71 7.16
CA ASN A 107 10.80 -13.77 8.13
C ASN A 107 9.98 -13.47 9.39
N GLY A 108 9.29 -14.49 9.96
CA GLY A 108 8.54 -14.35 11.22
C GLY A 108 9.47 -14.30 12.44
N ILE A 109 9.10 -13.51 13.46
CA ILE A 109 9.92 -13.23 14.67
C ILE A 109 9.28 -13.63 15.99
N THR A 110 7.99 -13.98 16.04
CA THR A 110 7.25 -14.28 17.27
C THR A 110 7.40 -15.72 17.73
N LYS A 111 7.56 -15.91 19.07
CA LYS A 111 7.53 -17.23 19.72
C LYS A 111 6.25 -17.37 20.55
N ALA A 112 5.53 -18.47 20.36
CA ALA A 112 4.31 -18.76 21.11
C ALA A 112 4.61 -19.32 22.51
N ASP A 113 3.91 -18.84 23.54
CA ASP A 113 3.87 -19.44 24.86
C ASP A 113 2.89 -20.63 24.86
N ARG A 114 3.37 -21.81 25.26
CA ARG A 114 2.59 -23.04 25.26
C ARG A 114 1.69 -23.19 26.49
N GLU A 115 2.00 -22.57 27.60
CA GLU A 115 1.35 -22.76 28.91
C GLU A 115 0.33 -21.68 29.27
N ALA A 116 0.39 -20.50 28.65
CA ALA A 116 -0.50 -19.39 28.95
C ALA A 116 -1.95 -19.67 28.56
N ARG A 117 -2.89 -19.15 29.37
CA ARG A 117 -4.34 -19.16 29.05
C ARG A 117 -4.57 -18.40 27.74
N LYS A 118 -5.25 -19.06 26.80
CA LYS A 118 -5.49 -18.58 25.45
C LYS A 118 -6.98 -18.33 25.22
N SER A 119 -7.28 -17.28 24.46
CA SER A 119 -8.63 -16.99 23.98
C SER A 119 -8.96 -17.88 22.78
N GLU A 120 -10.25 -18.06 22.50
CA GLU A 120 -10.74 -18.78 21.34
C GLU A 120 -10.50 -18.01 20.04
N ASP A 121 -10.46 -18.72 18.92
CA ASP A 121 -10.46 -18.12 17.59
C ASP A 121 -11.89 -17.74 17.18
N LEU A 122 -12.24 -16.49 17.41
CA LEU A 122 -13.56 -15.96 17.07
C LEU A 122 -13.67 -15.57 15.60
N LEU A 123 -12.55 -15.29 14.92
CA LEU A 123 -12.57 -14.87 13.52
C LEU A 123 -12.65 -16.05 12.56
N LYS A 124 -12.06 -17.21 12.89
CA LYS A 124 -12.04 -18.42 12.03
C LYS A 124 -11.58 -18.10 10.60
N ARG A 125 -10.59 -17.20 10.46
CA ARG A 125 -10.06 -16.65 9.18
C ARG A 125 -11.04 -15.78 8.40
N ASP A 126 -12.20 -15.45 8.94
CA ASP A 126 -13.10 -14.45 8.34
C ASP A 126 -12.68 -13.04 8.77
N PHE A 127 -11.78 -12.45 8.00
CA PHE A 127 -11.33 -11.06 8.17
C PHE A 127 -12.22 -10.05 7.44
N HIS A 128 -13.42 -10.44 7.02
CA HIS A 128 -14.38 -9.52 6.45
C HIS A 128 -15.15 -8.81 7.56
N ALA A 129 -15.28 -7.50 7.46
CA ALA A 129 -16.12 -6.68 8.31
C ALA A 129 -17.02 -5.79 7.44
N GLU A 130 -18.30 -5.72 7.77
CA GLU A 130 -19.27 -4.88 7.07
C GLU A 130 -19.27 -3.45 7.61
N GLU A 131 -18.82 -3.28 8.87
CA GLU A 131 -18.81 -2.02 9.59
C GLU A 131 -17.42 -1.73 10.19
N PRO A 132 -17.03 -0.45 10.30
CA PRO A 132 -15.82 -0.06 10.99
C PRO A 132 -15.82 -0.49 12.46
N LEU A 133 -14.65 -0.81 13.01
CA LEU A 133 -14.40 -1.06 14.42
C LEU A 133 -15.15 -2.28 14.99
N THR A 134 -15.57 -3.22 14.16
CA THR A 134 -16.21 -4.46 14.61
C THR A 134 -15.24 -5.63 14.70
N LYS A 135 -14.37 -5.78 13.71
CA LYS A 135 -13.31 -6.79 13.67
C LYS A 135 -11.98 -6.11 13.39
N CYS A 136 -11.01 -6.33 14.25
CA CYS A 136 -9.65 -5.80 14.11
C CYS A 136 -8.63 -6.91 14.24
N VAL A 137 -7.46 -6.69 13.67
CA VAL A 137 -6.29 -7.57 13.83
C VAL A 137 -5.13 -6.78 14.40
N THR A 138 -4.32 -7.40 15.24
CA THR A 138 -3.14 -6.78 15.85
C THR A 138 -1.94 -7.69 15.74
N ASP A 139 -0.78 -7.07 15.58
CA ASP A 139 0.50 -7.77 15.51
C ASP A 139 1.65 -6.80 15.77
N MET A 140 2.84 -7.35 15.95
CA MET A 140 4.08 -6.59 16.09
C MET A 140 5.07 -6.98 15.00
N THR A 141 5.91 -6.02 14.61
CA THR A 141 7.07 -6.28 13.76
C THR A 141 8.32 -5.67 14.33
N GLU A 142 9.46 -6.27 14.01
CA GLU A 142 10.79 -5.78 14.40
C GLU A 142 11.47 -5.11 13.19
N ILE A 143 12.18 -4.03 13.46
CA ILE A 143 13.05 -3.33 12.52
C ILE A 143 14.38 -3.07 13.24
N LYS A 144 15.50 -3.43 12.60
CA LYS A 144 16.83 -3.20 13.16
C LYS A 144 17.28 -1.77 12.83
N GLY A 145 17.57 -0.98 13.86
CA GLY A 145 18.23 0.33 13.76
C GLY A 145 19.74 0.22 13.99
N CYS A 146 20.46 1.34 13.92
CA CYS A 146 21.89 1.41 14.20
C CYS A 146 22.19 1.38 15.71
N ASP A 147 21.29 1.89 16.51
CA ASP A 147 21.36 1.96 17.97
C ASP A 147 20.74 0.74 18.64
N GLU A 148 19.47 0.46 18.34
CA GLU A 148 18.72 -0.63 18.96
C GLU A 148 17.72 -1.24 17.93
N LYS A 149 17.00 -2.27 18.37
CA LYS A 149 15.85 -2.80 17.64
C LYS A 149 14.62 -1.97 17.96
N LEU A 150 13.87 -1.61 16.95
CA LEU A 150 12.57 -0.98 17.08
C LEU A 150 11.46 -2.02 16.90
N TYR A 151 10.57 -2.11 17.89
CA TYR A 151 9.34 -2.90 17.80
C TYR A 151 8.17 -1.98 17.51
N VAL A 152 7.42 -2.29 16.47
CA VAL A 152 6.25 -1.55 16.04
C VAL A 152 5.03 -2.43 16.24
N SER A 153 4.08 -1.97 17.05
CA SER A 153 2.81 -2.62 17.30
C SER A 153 1.68 -1.81 16.69
N ALA A 154 0.76 -2.45 15.97
CA ALA A 154 -0.38 -1.79 15.37
C ALA A 154 -1.66 -2.60 15.47
N ILE A 155 -2.80 -1.90 15.48
CA ILE A 155 -4.14 -2.47 15.32
C ILE A 155 -4.69 -1.98 13.99
N PHE A 156 -5.11 -2.94 13.16
CA PHE A 156 -5.70 -2.69 11.84
C PHE A 156 -7.18 -3.04 11.85
N ASP A 157 -8.00 -2.16 11.34
CA ASP A 157 -9.42 -2.43 11.15
C ASP A 157 -9.65 -3.34 9.93
N CYS A 158 -10.43 -4.38 10.09
CA CYS A 158 -10.74 -5.30 9.00
C CYS A 158 -11.69 -4.71 7.95
N PHE A 159 -12.46 -3.69 8.28
CA PHE A 159 -13.38 -3.04 7.37
C PHE A 159 -12.67 -2.31 6.23
N ASP A 160 -11.73 -1.44 6.56
CA ASP A 160 -11.07 -0.55 5.60
C ASP A 160 -9.55 -0.68 5.55
N SER A 161 -8.96 -1.49 6.41
CA SER A 161 -7.51 -1.65 6.58
C SER A 161 -6.81 -0.43 7.18
N SER A 162 -7.53 0.49 7.83
CA SER A 162 -6.90 1.60 8.54
C SER A 162 -6.13 1.13 9.76
N VAL A 163 -5.06 1.85 10.06
CA VAL A 163 -4.35 1.73 11.34
C VAL A 163 -5.10 2.61 12.35
N ILE A 164 -5.71 1.96 13.34
CA ILE A 164 -6.50 2.63 14.38
C ILE A 164 -5.73 2.77 15.70
N GLY A 165 -4.69 1.98 15.90
CA GLY A 165 -3.78 2.05 17.03
C GLY A 165 -2.35 1.78 16.57
N LEU A 166 -1.41 2.56 17.08
CA LEU A 166 0.02 2.45 16.77
C LEU A 166 0.83 2.83 18.01
N ALA A 167 1.83 2.02 18.35
CA ALA A 167 2.86 2.32 19.34
C ALA A 167 4.19 1.70 18.91
N MET A 168 5.29 2.28 19.39
CA MET A 168 6.64 1.89 19.03
C MET A 168 7.59 2.00 20.22
N ASP A 169 8.35 0.93 20.49
CA ASP A 169 9.30 0.86 21.61
C ASP A 169 10.56 0.09 21.20
N THR A 170 11.64 0.24 21.94
CA THR A 170 12.85 -0.58 21.82
C THR A 170 12.71 -1.93 22.54
N ASN A 171 11.64 -2.13 23.29
CA ASN A 171 11.37 -3.35 24.04
C ASN A 171 10.09 -4.07 23.55
N MET A 172 10.19 -5.35 23.25
CA MET A 172 9.06 -6.20 22.88
C MET A 172 8.31 -6.68 24.13
N LYS A 173 7.73 -5.78 24.91
CA LYS A 173 6.98 -6.09 26.14
C LYS A 173 5.47 -6.01 25.93
N ALA A 174 4.72 -6.62 26.84
CA ALA A 174 3.25 -6.52 26.86
C ALA A 174 2.74 -5.08 27.03
N SER A 175 3.56 -4.19 27.62
CA SER A 175 3.26 -2.76 27.71
C SER A 175 3.08 -2.09 26.34
N LEU A 176 3.85 -2.51 25.34
CA LEU A 176 3.73 -1.97 23.99
C LEU A 176 2.37 -2.33 23.35
N CYS A 177 1.92 -3.58 23.49
CA CYS A 177 0.61 -3.99 23.02
C CYS A 177 -0.53 -3.29 23.75
N LYS A 178 -0.39 -3.12 25.08
CA LYS A 178 -1.33 -2.35 25.88
C LYS A 178 -1.41 -0.90 25.42
N GLU A 179 -0.29 -0.23 25.23
CA GLU A 179 -0.22 1.16 24.75
C GLU A 179 -0.88 1.29 23.37
N THR A 180 -0.62 0.34 22.45
CA THR A 180 -1.27 0.30 21.14
C THR A 180 -2.79 0.24 21.27
N LEU A 181 -3.30 -0.58 22.20
CA LEU A 181 -4.73 -0.72 22.47
C LEU A 181 -5.30 0.56 23.09
N GLU A 182 -4.60 1.17 24.04
CA GLU A 182 -5.01 2.41 24.69
C GLU A 182 -5.07 3.57 23.68
N ASN A 183 -4.09 3.65 22.78
CA ASN A 183 -4.10 4.64 21.69
C ASN A 183 -5.30 4.45 20.75
N ALA A 184 -5.63 3.19 20.39
CA ALA A 184 -6.80 2.88 19.59
C ALA A 184 -8.11 3.26 20.32
N ALA A 185 -8.26 2.86 21.58
CA ALA A 185 -9.47 3.14 22.36
C ALA A 185 -9.67 4.63 22.65
N LYS A 186 -8.57 5.38 22.82
CA LYS A 186 -8.60 6.85 22.98
C LYS A 186 -9.03 7.55 21.69
N ALA A 187 -8.50 7.12 20.56
CA ALA A 187 -8.83 7.72 19.25
C ALA A 187 -10.23 7.30 18.76
N TYR A 188 -10.67 6.09 19.10
CA TYR A 188 -11.93 5.49 18.66
C TYR A 188 -12.68 4.87 19.83
N PRO A 189 -13.37 5.67 20.67
CA PRO A 189 -14.14 5.13 21.83
C PRO A 189 -15.22 4.10 21.43
N SER A 190 -15.70 4.16 20.20
CA SER A 190 -16.69 3.20 19.63
C SER A 190 -16.10 1.80 19.34
N ILE A 191 -14.80 1.57 19.59
CA ILE A 191 -14.18 0.23 19.50
C ILE A 191 -14.72 -0.75 20.58
N ARG A 192 -15.47 -0.28 21.55
CA ARG A 192 -16.13 -1.13 22.57
C ARG A 192 -17.02 -2.18 21.88
N GLY A 193 -16.86 -3.44 22.27
CA GLY A 193 -17.56 -4.58 21.66
C GLY A 193 -16.84 -5.20 20.46
N ALA A 194 -15.82 -4.54 19.91
CA ALA A 194 -15.02 -5.06 18.81
C ALA A 194 -14.32 -6.37 19.18
N ILE A 195 -14.07 -7.20 18.15
CA ILE A 195 -13.18 -8.35 18.26
C ILE A 195 -11.79 -7.90 17.83
N ILE A 196 -10.78 -8.07 18.70
CA ILE A 196 -9.38 -7.88 18.34
C ILE A 196 -8.69 -9.24 18.31
N HIS A 197 -8.20 -9.62 17.14
CA HIS A 197 -7.51 -10.90 16.90
C HIS A 197 -6.01 -10.70 16.86
N SER A 198 -5.28 -11.59 17.55
CA SER A 198 -3.82 -11.60 17.61
C SER A 198 -3.26 -13.01 17.43
N ASP A 199 -1.96 -13.13 17.28
CA ASP A 199 -1.26 -14.38 17.51
C ASP A 199 -1.30 -14.78 19.01
N ARG A 200 -0.65 -15.91 19.34
CA ARG A 200 -0.53 -16.41 20.71
C ARG A 200 0.77 -15.98 21.40
N GLY A 201 1.32 -14.85 21.01
CA GLY A 201 2.51 -14.29 21.61
C GLY A 201 2.33 -13.98 23.11
N MET A 202 3.39 -14.08 23.90
CA MET A 202 3.38 -13.83 25.35
C MET A 202 2.82 -12.44 25.69
N GLN A 203 3.01 -11.46 24.81
CA GLN A 203 2.54 -10.09 25.00
C GLN A 203 1.01 -10.05 25.05
N TYR A 204 0.33 -10.77 24.16
CA TYR A 204 -1.13 -10.80 24.05
C TYR A 204 -1.79 -11.74 25.07
N THR A 205 -1.05 -12.74 25.59
CA THR A 205 -1.52 -13.63 26.65
C THR A 205 -1.26 -13.09 28.06
N SER A 206 -0.52 -11.99 28.19
CA SER A 206 -0.17 -11.36 29.47
C SER A 206 -1.42 -10.87 30.23
N GLN A 207 -1.34 -10.87 31.56
CA GLN A 207 -2.39 -10.30 32.39
C GLN A 207 -2.61 -8.81 32.08
N LEU A 208 -1.52 -8.05 31.90
CA LEU A 208 -1.56 -6.62 31.60
C LEU A 208 -2.38 -6.30 30.33
N TYR A 209 -2.24 -7.10 29.28
CA TYR A 209 -2.99 -6.90 28.04
C TYR A 209 -4.47 -7.32 28.21
N ARG A 210 -4.73 -8.43 28.91
CA ARG A 210 -6.10 -8.89 29.20
C ARG A 210 -6.91 -7.89 30.02
N GLU A 211 -6.29 -7.29 31.03
CA GLU A 211 -6.90 -6.22 31.83
C GLU A 211 -7.26 -5.00 30.97
N ALA A 212 -6.40 -4.62 30.04
CA ALA A 212 -6.67 -3.54 29.10
C ALA A 212 -7.83 -3.90 28.14
N ILE A 213 -7.86 -5.10 27.58
CA ILE A 213 -8.94 -5.62 26.74
C ILE A 213 -10.28 -5.54 27.50
N GLN A 214 -10.29 -5.99 28.74
CA GLN A 214 -11.48 -5.98 29.60
C GLN A 214 -11.92 -4.55 29.97
N LYS A 215 -10.97 -3.67 30.29
CA LYS A 215 -11.23 -2.26 30.60
C LYS A 215 -11.96 -1.55 29.49
N TYR A 216 -11.59 -1.80 28.23
CA TYR A 216 -12.20 -1.18 27.07
C TYR A 216 -13.39 -1.95 26.50
N GLY A 217 -13.79 -3.07 27.15
CA GLY A 217 -14.95 -3.88 26.74
C GLY A 217 -14.79 -4.51 25.36
N ILE A 218 -13.57 -4.94 25.05
CA ILE A 218 -13.20 -5.56 23.77
C ILE A 218 -13.20 -7.09 23.92
N GLN A 219 -13.47 -7.80 22.84
CA GLN A 219 -13.42 -9.26 22.80
C GLN A 219 -12.06 -9.70 22.23
N GLN A 220 -11.30 -10.43 23.05
CA GLN A 220 -10.02 -10.97 22.60
C GLN A 220 -10.23 -12.25 21.79
N SER A 221 -9.63 -12.31 20.60
CA SER A 221 -9.56 -13.51 19.76
C SER A 221 -8.10 -13.86 19.50
N MET A 222 -7.77 -15.14 19.41
CA MET A 222 -6.41 -15.62 19.15
C MET A 222 -6.42 -16.76 18.14
N ASN A 223 -5.33 -16.93 17.41
CA ASN A 223 -5.13 -18.04 16.50
C ASN A 223 -5.50 -19.38 17.14
N SER A 224 -6.02 -20.33 16.38
CA SER A 224 -6.37 -21.68 16.83
C SER A 224 -5.16 -22.44 17.39
N ALA A 225 -5.39 -23.47 18.21
CA ALA A 225 -4.34 -24.35 18.74
C ALA A 225 -3.65 -25.09 17.60
N GLY A 226 -2.32 -24.98 17.49
CA GLY A 226 -1.57 -25.50 16.35
C GLY A 226 -1.75 -24.67 15.08
N GLY A 227 -2.29 -23.44 15.21
CA GLY A 227 -2.58 -22.52 14.13
C GLY A 227 -1.39 -22.32 13.21
N ARG A 228 -1.65 -22.39 11.91
CA ARG A 228 -0.68 -22.10 10.86
C ARG A 228 -0.50 -20.60 10.77
N CYS A 229 0.62 -20.12 10.24
CA CYS A 229 0.90 -18.71 9.97
C CYS A 229 -0.25 -17.97 9.24
N HIS A 230 -1.12 -18.68 8.54
CA HIS A 230 -2.28 -18.14 7.85
C HIS A 230 -3.36 -17.52 8.75
N ASP A 231 -3.37 -17.82 10.05
CA ASP A 231 -4.39 -17.30 10.96
C ASP A 231 -4.18 -15.81 11.27
N ASN A 232 -2.96 -15.26 11.06
CA ASN A 232 -2.66 -13.82 11.12
C ASN A 232 -2.15 -13.24 9.78
N ALA A 233 -2.46 -13.92 8.67
CA ALA A 233 -1.97 -13.56 7.33
C ALA A 233 -2.29 -12.10 6.93
N ARG A 234 -3.34 -11.52 7.48
CA ARG A 234 -3.71 -10.13 7.22
C ARG A 234 -2.64 -9.16 7.77
N CYS A 235 -2.25 -9.30 9.03
CA CYS A 235 -1.19 -8.48 9.62
C CYS A 235 0.16 -8.70 8.92
N GLU A 236 0.53 -9.96 8.65
CA GLU A 236 1.75 -10.27 7.92
C GLU A 236 1.80 -9.57 6.56
N SER A 237 0.68 -9.57 5.83
CA SER A 237 0.56 -8.86 4.56
C SER A 237 0.72 -7.34 4.72
N MET A 238 0.22 -6.76 5.80
CA MET A 238 0.32 -5.31 6.06
C MET A 238 1.75 -4.91 6.43
N TRP A 239 2.43 -5.69 7.26
CA TRP A 239 3.85 -5.48 7.58
C TRP A 239 4.75 -5.64 6.34
N ALA A 240 4.50 -6.65 5.53
CA ALA A 240 5.23 -6.84 4.28
C ALA A 240 5.07 -5.65 3.33
N ARG A 241 3.87 -5.07 3.27
CA ARG A 241 3.60 -3.86 2.46
C ARG A 241 4.32 -2.65 3.03
N MET A 242 4.22 -2.41 4.34
CA MET A 242 4.94 -1.31 4.98
C MET A 242 6.45 -1.41 4.71
N LYS A 243 7.06 -2.58 4.93
CA LYS A 243 8.48 -2.79 4.69
C LYS A 243 8.86 -2.58 3.22
N THR A 244 8.03 -3.03 2.27
CA THR A 244 8.27 -2.86 0.83
C THR A 244 8.06 -1.41 0.39
N GLU A 245 7.03 -0.75 0.88
CA GLU A 245 6.64 0.58 0.41
C GLU A 245 7.46 1.68 1.09
N LEU A 246 7.89 1.49 2.34
CA LEU A 246 8.61 2.49 3.11
C LEU A 246 10.10 2.21 3.24
N LEU A 247 10.51 0.97 3.53
CA LEU A 247 11.88 0.70 3.99
C LEU A 247 12.77 0.09 2.91
N TYR A 248 12.34 -1.01 2.27
CA TYR A 248 13.20 -1.75 1.35
C TYR A 248 13.61 -0.91 0.14
N ASP A 249 14.90 -0.98 -0.21
CA ASP A 249 15.54 -0.28 -1.32
C ASP A 249 15.48 1.26 -1.23
N ARG A 250 15.06 1.82 -0.03
CA ARG A 250 15.03 3.26 0.25
C ARG A 250 15.95 3.66 1.38
N TYR A 251 15.92 2.89 2.46
CA TYR A 251 16.67 3.19 3.67
C TYR A 251 17.53 2.01 4.07
N ASP A 252 18.78 2.28 4.39
CA ASP A 252 19.63 1.37 5.13
C ASP A 252 19.29 1.54 6.62
N THR A 253 18.32 0.77 7.10
CA THR A 253 17.79 0.91 8.46
C THR A 253 18.88 0.69 9.52
N GLU A 254 19.93 -0.09 9.20
CA GLU A 254 21.07 -0.32 10.10
C GLU A 254 21.97 0.93 10.25
N LYS A 255 21.72 2.00 9.50
CA LYS A 255 22.37 3.30 9.64
C LYS A 255 21.45 4.37 10.24
N MET A 256 20.19 4.04 10.52
CA MET A 256 19.21 4.95 11.09
C MET A 256 19.02 4.67 12.57
N THR A 257 18.85 5.73 13.35
CA THR A 257 18.47 5.63 14.76
C THR A 257 17.00 5.17 14.91
N THR A 258 16.66 4.61 16.06
CA THR A 258 15.27 4.24 16.36
C THR A 258 14.32 5.42 16.31
N ASP A 259 14.75 6.63 16.64
CA ASP A 259 13.90 7.84 16.59
C ASP A 259 13.64 8.31 15.14
N GLU A 260 14.62 8.20 14.26
CA GLU A 260 14.41 8.43 12.83
C GLU A 260 13.45 7.41 12.25
N LEU A 261 13.61 6.12 12.60
CA LEU A 261 12.68 5.05 12.19
C LEU A 261 11.27 5.29 12.72
N LYS A 262 11.08 5.68 13.99
CA LYS A 262 9.77 6.04 14.55
C LYS A 262 9.11 7.15 13.74
N THR A 263 9.87 8.19 13.40
CA THR A 263 9.36 9.35 12.65
C THR A 263 8.82 8.95 11.27
N ILE A 264 9.58 8.20 10.48
CA ILE A 264 9.15 7.81 9.14
C ILE A 264 8.01 6.80 9.16
N ILE A 265 7.99 5.87 10.14
CA ILE A 265 6.92 4.88 10.30
C ILE A 265 5.63 5.54 10.79
N TRP A 266 5.74 6.48 11.73
CA TRP A 266 4.58 7.26 12.17
C TRP A 266 3.94 8.02 11.00
N ARG A 267 4.75 8.79 10.24
CA ARG A 267 4.28 9.48 9.03
C ARG A 267 3.65 8.53 8.03
N TYR A 268 4.27 7.36 7.81
CA TYR A 268 3.76 6.38 6.87
C TYR A 268 2.36 5.92 7.24
N PHE A 269 2.11 5.52 8.48
CA PHE A 269 0.81 5.00 8.87
C PHE A 269 -0.25 6.10 9.04
N THR A 270 0.08 7.20 9.69
CA THR A 270 -0.89 8.24 10.02
C THR A 270 -1.22 9.15 8.84
N SER A 271 -0.25 9.50 8.01
CA SER A 271 -0.44 10.40 6.88
C SER A 271 -0.66 9.65 5.57
N TYR A 272 0.27 8.77 5.20
CA TYR A 272 0.20 8.10 3.89
C TYR A 272 -0.78 6.93 3.88
N TRP A 273 -0.57 5.90 4.73
CA TRP A 273 -1.37 4.68 4.73
C TRP A 273 -2.87 4.96 4.90
N ASN A 274 -3.23 5.70 5.94
CA ASN A 274 -4.61 5.94 6.28
C ASN A 274 -5.33 6.88 5.30
N ASN A 275 -4.65 7.90 4.77
CA ASN A 275 -5.33 9.01 4.09
C ASN A 275 -5.05 9.11 2.58
N ARG A 276 -3.95 8.54 2.08
CA ARG A 276 -3.52 8.75 0.68
C ARG A 276 -3.27 7.48 -0.09
N ARG A 277 -2.90 6.40 0.61
CA ARG A 277 -2.52 5.14 -0.03
C ARG A 277 -3.70 4.53 -0.79
N ILE A 278 -3.51 4.27 -2.07
CA ILE A 278 -4.49 3.51 -2.89
C ILE A 278 -4.56 2.07 -2.39
N CYS A 279 -5.74 1.68 -1.90
CA CYS A 279 -6.00 0.37 -1.34
C CYS A 279 -6.91 -0.45 -2.27
N SER A 280 -6.35 -1.44 -2.97
CA SER A 280 -7.10 -2.24 -3.95
C SER A 280 -8.27 -3.00 -3.32
N THR A 281 -8.15 -3.43 -2.05
CA THR A 281 -9.24 -4.08 -1.31
C THR A 281 -10.41 -3.14 -1.01
N ASN A 282 -10.18 -1.84 -1.04
CA ASN A 282 -11.18 -0.78 -0.89
C ASN A 282 -11.61 -0.19 -2.24
N ARG A 283 -11.48 -0.94 -3.33
CA ARG A 283 -11.77 -0.46 -4.69
C ARG A 283 -10.98 0.80 -5.08
N GLY A 284 -9.76 0.93 -4.57
CA GLY A 284 -8.89 2.08 -4.81
C GLY A 284 -9.01 3.22 -3.81
N LEU A 285 -9.95 3.18 -2.89
CA LEU A 285 -10.09 4.22 -1.88
C LEU A 285 -9.02 4.08 -0.79
N PRO A 286 -8.42 5.18 -0.33
CA PRO A 286 -7.69 5.19 0.93
C PRO A 286 -8.56 4.74 2.11
N PRO A 287 -7.97 4.09 3.14
CA PRO A 287 -8.72 3.58 4.28
C PRO A 287 -9.71 4.57 4.89
N MET A 288 -9.26 5.77 5.24
CA MET A 288 -10.11 6.76 5.90
C MET A 288 -11.17 7.35 4.97
N ILE A 289 -10.94 7.41 3.67
CA ILE A 289 -11.97 7.85 2.70
C ILE A 289 -13.10 6.81 2.63
N LYS A 290 -12.78 5.50 2.60
CA LYS A 290 -13.81 4.45 2.68
C LYS A 290 -14.64 4.57 3.96
N ARG A 291 -13.99 4.80 5.10
CA ARG A 291 -14.66 5.00 6.40
C ARG A 291 -15.59 6.21 6.39
N GLN A 292 -15.13 7.34 5.85
CA GLN A 292 -15.94 8.55 5.74
C GLN A 292 -17.17 8.33 4.85
N GLN A 293 -17.03 7.64 3.73
CA GLN A 293 -18.16 7.30 2.86
C GLN A 293 -19.18 6.41 3.56
N TYR A 294 -18.72 5.41 4.35
CA TYR A 294 -19.62 4.59 5.14
C TYR A 294 -20.45 5.41 6.13
N TYR A 295 -19.81 6.28 6.90
CA TYR A 295 -20.56 7.13 7.84
C TYR A 295 -21.45 8.18 7.15
N ALA A 296 -21.10 8.65 5.98
CA ALA A 296 -21.95 9.55 5.18
C ALA A 296 -23.22 8.82 4.72
N SER A 297 -23.09 7.59 4.20
CA SER A 297 -24.24 6.80 3.75
C SER A 297 -25.24 6.48 4.89
N LEU A 298 -24.75 6.27 6.12
CA LEU A 298 -25.62 6.07 7.28
C LEU A 298 -26.43 7.33 7.63
N LYS A 299 -25.84 8.52 7.45
CA LYS A 299 -26.54 9.79 7.71
C LYS A 299 -27.60 10.11 6.65
N GLU A 300 -27.39 9.66 5.41
CA GLU A 300 -28.38 9.83 4.33
C GLU A 300 -29.54 8.85 4.45
N ALA A 301 -29.33 7.72 5.12
CA ALA A 301 -30.36 6.67 5.34
C ALA A 301 -31.20 6.86 6.60
N ALA A 302 -30.81 7.80 7.49
CA ALA A 302 -31.47 8.11 8.76
C ALA A 302 -32.35 9.36 8.65
#